data_638d93249aac8513d824122861372438
#
_entry.id   638d93249aac8513d824122861372438
#
_cell.length_a   1.000
_cell.length_b   1.000
_cell.length_c   1.000
_cell.angle_alpha   90.00
_cell.angle_beta   90.00
_cell.angle_gamma   90.00
#
_symmetry.space_group_name_H-M   'P 1'
#
loop_
_entity.id
_entity.type
_entity.pdbx_description
1 polymer ?
#
loop_
_entity_poly.entity_id
_entity_poly.type
_entity_poly.pdbx_seq_one_letter_code
_entity_poly.pdbx_strand_id
1 'polypeptide(L)'
;HQKAAVLHPQTNRGIRTKSFAFIQIYSLLGRILKFFYELNLDTHDLEAKILYVYNHLEEFHTTEELCGWLNELCRLLCRKLDSSLNDYHQKLCESVTSYIDENYASNTLCLNDIASEANVSPAYLSALFKKKQGVSISDYITTQRINAACRYLTATNMTLKEISMKCGYANQYYFSTSFKKKMNVTPSAYRDTQTSKS
;
A
#
# COMPACT_ATOMS: atom_id res chain seq x y z
N HIS A 1 53.27 20.26 49.52
CA HIS A 1 51.82 20.36 49.76
C HIS A 1 51.13 20.22 48.43
N GLN A 2 50.77 18.97 48.08
CA GLN A 2 49.92 18.64 46.96
C GLN A 2 48.45 18.74 47.42
N LYS A 3 47.72 19.74 46.94
CA LYS A 3 46.27 19.81 47.13
C LYS A 3 45.60 18.81 46.17
N ALA A 4 45.17 17.70 46.72
CA ALA A 4 44.23 16.81 46.02
C ALA A 4 42.89 17.56 45.80
N ALA A 5 42.53 17.79 44.56
CA ALA A 5 41.21 18.34 44.19
C ALA A 5 40.15 17.31 44.57
N VAL A 6 39.39 17.57 45.61
CA VAL A 6 38.19 16.79 45.96
C VAL A 6 37.11 17.10 44.94
N LEU A 7 36.91 16.20 43.98
CA LEU A 7 35.80 16.24 43.03
C LEU A 7 34.49 16.10 43.82
N HIS A 8 33.65 17.11 43.73
CA HIS A 8 32.33 17.15 44.40
C HIS A 8 31.44 15.98 43.94
N PRO A 9 30.76 15.26 44.85
CA PRO A 9 29.91 14.11 44.50
C PRO A 9 28.75 14.42 43.54
N GLN A 10 28.34 15.68 43.43
CA GLN A 10 27.26 16.12 42.53
C GLN A 10 27.66 16.14 41.04
N THR A 11 28.92 16.43 40.72
CA THR A 11 29.45 16.40 39.35
C THR A 11 29.49 14.97 38.80
N ASN A 12 29.79 13.99 39.65
CA ASN A 12 29.88 12.58 39.23
C ASN A 12 28.51 11.94 38.94
N ARG A 13 27.41 12.39 39.57
CA ARG A 13 26.04 11.96 39.28
C ARG A 13 25.57 12.49 37.92
N GLY A 14 25.80 13.76 37.60
CA GLY A 14 25.41 14.36 36.33
C GLY A 14 26.10 13.71 35.14
N ILE A 15 27.39 13.42 35.22
CA ILE A 15 28.16 12.74 34.16
C ILE A 15 27.67 11.31 33.96
N ARG A 16 27.41 10.55 35.02
CA ARG A 16 26.87 9.18 34.93
C ARG A 16 25.49 9.13 34.26
N THR A 17 24.63 10.09 34.57
CA THR A 17 23.28 10.18 34.01
C THR A 17 23.32 10.52 32.53
N LYS A 18 24.20 11.42 32.11
CA LYS A 18 24.40 11.83 30.72
C LYS A 18 24.95 10.67 29.87
N SER A 19 26.00 10.00 30.35
CA SER A 19 26.58 8.82 29.66
C SER A 19 25.59 7.66 29.52
N PHE A 20 24.76 7.42 30.55
CA PHE A 20 23.73 6.40 30.50
C PHE A 20 22.65 6.73 29.42
N ALA A 21 22.19 7.98 29.37
CA ALA A 21 21.24 8.46 28.40
C ALA A 21 21.79 8.29 26.98
N PHE A 22 23.06 8.59 26.75
CA PHE A 22 23.71 8.41 25.42
C PHE A 22 23.76 6.94 25.00
N ILE A 23 24.09 6.02 25.89
CA ILE A 23 24.07 4.58 25.62
C ILE A 23 22.67 4.12 25.20
N GLN A 24 21.63 4.60 25.87
CA GLN A 24 20.25 4.25 25.52
C GLN A 24 19.86 4.80 24.14
N ILE A 25 20.25 6.02 23.81
CA ILE A 25 20.01 6.62 22.48
C ILE A 25 20.71 5.80 21.40
N TYR A 26 21.98 5.47 21.55
CA TYR A 26 22.71 4.65 20.58
C TYR A 26 22.08 3.27 20.40
N SER A 27 21.66 2.62 21.49
CA SER A 27 20.95 1.34 21.43
C SER A 27 19.64 1.46 20.65
N LEU A 28 18.86 2.51 20.88
CA LEU A 28 17.61 2.78 20.15
C LEU A 28 17.86 3.00 18.65
N LEU A 29 18.84 3.83 18.31
CA LEU A 29 19.21 4.14 16.93
C LEU A 29 19.66 2.89 16.17
N GLY A 30 20.47 2.04 16.80
CA GLY A 30 20.90 0.77 16.21
C GLY A 30 19.72 -0.18 15.96
N ARG A 31 18.74 -0.24 16.88
CA ARG A 31 17.51 -1.05 16.70
C ARG A 31 16.62 -0.51 15.58
N ILE A 32 16.52 0.80 15.44
CA ILE A 32 15.78 1.44 14.35
C ILE A 32 16.43 1.08 13.00
N LEU A 33 17.75 1.23 12.86
CA LEU A 33 18.45 0.84 11.63
C LEU A 33 18.21 -0.62 11.30
N LYS A 34 18.40 -1.52 12.27
CA LYS A 34 18.16 -2.94 12.07
C LYS A 34 16.76 -3.22 11.57
N PHE A 35 15.74 -2.61 12.15
CA PHE A 35 14.34 -2.75 11.72
C PHE A 35 14.13 -2.33 10.26
N PHE A 36 14.74 -1.21 9.83
CA PHE A 36 14.64 -0.75 8.44
C PHE A 36 15.37 -1.68 7.47
N TYR A 37 16.52 -2.25 7.86
CA TYR A 37 17.22 -3.27 7.07
C TYR A 37 16.38 -4.55 6.93
N GLU A 38 15.74 -5.02 8.00
CA GLU A 38 14.86 -6.19 7.97
C GLU A 38 13.66 -5.99 7.05
N LEU A 39 13.16 -4.76 6.92
CA LEU A 39 12.10 -4.39 5.98
C LEU A 39 12.60 -4.11 4.55
N ASN A 40 13.91 -4.25 4.30
CA ASN A 40 14.55 -3.95 3.01
C ASN A 40 14.23 -2.53 2.47
N LEU A 41 14.17 -1.54 3.38
CA LEU A 41 13.91 -0.14 3.06
C LEU A 41 15.22 0.62 2.81
N ASP A 42 15.14 1.67 1.98
CA ASP A 42 16.28 2.57 1.79
C ASP A 42 16.63 3.29 3.09
N THR A 43 17.84 3.06 3.57
CA THR A 43 18.35 3.57 4.85
C THR A 43 19.35 4.72 4.72
N HIS A 44 19.76 5.09 3.51
CA HIS A 44 20.87 6.01 3.26
C HIS A 44 20.75 7.33 4.04
N ASP A 45 19.63 8.04 3.95
CA ASP A 45 19.42 9.30 4.70
C ASP A 45 19.33 9.07 6.21
N LEU A 46 18.82 7.91 6.62
CA LEU A 46 18.69 7.55 8.03
C LEU A 46 20.06 7.26 8.63
N GLU A 47 20.91 6.52 7.92
CA GLU A 47 22.29 6.26 8.31
C GLU A 47 23.09 7.53 8.46
N ALA A 48 23.00 8.45 7.49
CA ALA A 48 23.68 9.74 7.55
C ALA A 48 23.28 10.56 8.77
N LYS A 49 21.97 10.62 9.09
CA LYS A 49 21.48 11.33 10.31
C LYS A 49 21.93 10.65 11.60
N ILE A 50 21.90 9.33 11.64
CA ILE A 50 22.33 8.57 12.83
C ILE A 50 23.84 8.73 13.04
N LEU A 51 24.63 8.62 11.97
CA LEU A 51 26.07 8.81 12.01
C LEU A 51 26.45 10.23 12.46
N TYR A 52 25.69 11.25 11.99
CA TYR A 52 25.88 12.62 12.45
C TYR A 52 25.78 12.70 13.99
N VAL A 53 24.70 12.19 14.58
CA VAL A 53 24.53 12.23 16.03
C VAL A 53 25.57 11.38 16.76
N TYR A 54 25.96 10.23 16.17
CA TYR A 54 27.00 9.39 16.76
C TYR A 54 28.31 10.16 16.97
N ASN A 55 28.67 11.02 16.02
CA ASN A 55 29.89 11.82 16.06
C ASN A 55 29.75 13.14 16.85
N HIS A 56 28.53 13.66 17.06
CA HIS A 56 28.27 15.02 17.58
C HIS A 56 27.35 15.03 18.81
N LEU A 57 27.12 13.87 19.45
CA LEU A 57 26.18 13.80 20.59
C LEU A 57 26.61 14.67 21.75
N GLU A 58 27.90 14.87 21.93
CA GLU A 58 28.48 15.72 23.01
C GLU A 58 28.24 17.22 22.77
N GLU A 59 27.93 17.62 21.54
CA GLU A 59 27.65 19.01 21.17
C GLU A 59 26.22 19.44 21.55
N PHE A 60 25.34 18.49 21.88
CA PHE A 60 24.02 18.84 22.43
C PHE A 60 24.15 19.34 23.86
N HIS A 61 23.93 20.62 24.01
CA HIS A 61 24.09 21.30 25.32
C HIS A 61 22.80 21.32 26.14
N THR A 62 21.62 21.21 25.44
CA THR A 62 20.31 21.26 26.08
C THR A 62 19.46 20.04 25.73
N THR A 63 18.50 19.72 26.59
CA THR A 63 17.48 18.68 26.29
C THR A 63 16.59 19.07 25.13
N GLU A 64 16.35 20.35 24.91
CA GLU A 64 15.54 20.92 23.84
C GLU A 64 16.19 20.66 22.48
N GLU A 65 17.50 20.83 22.34
CA GLU A 65 18.25 20.53 21.12
C GLU A 65 18.16 19.05 20.75
N LEU A 66 18.38 18.17 21.75
CA LEU A 66 18.27 16.72 21.55
C LEU A 66 16.84 16.30 21.19
N CYS A 67 15.83 16.85 21.85
CA CYS A 67 14.43 16.61 21.53
C CYS A 67 14.07 17.11 20.12
N GLY A 68 14.58 18.26 19.71
CA GLY A 68 14.42 18.79 18.35
C GLY A 68 14.95 17.82 17.30
N TRP A 69 16.17 17.32 17.50
CA TRP A 69 16.77 16.33 16.61
C TRP A 69 15.98 15.00 16.58
N LEU A 70 15.57 14.48 17.74
CA LEU A 70 14.74 13.26 17.80
C LEU A 70 13.42 13.43 17.06
N ASN A 71 12.78 14.59 17.18
CA ASN A 71 11.56 14.90 16.43
C ASN A 71 11.80 14.90 14.92
N GLU A 72 12.91 15.47 14.45
CA GLU A 72 13.27 15.41 13.03
C GLU A 72 13.54 13.97 12.55
N LEU A 73 14.21 13.16 13.36
CA LEU A 73 14.40 11.74 13.09
C LEU A 73 13.04 11.01 12.97
N CYS A 74 12.15 11.20 13.94
CA CYS A 74 10.81 10.60 13.92
C CYS A 74 10.03 11.00 12.67
N ARG A 75 10.09 12.27 12.26
CA ARG A 75 9.44 12.72 11.02
C ARG A 75 10.02 12.05 9.77
N LEU A 76 11.34 11.86 9.72
CA LEU A 76 11.99 11.13 8.62
C LEU A 76 11.53 9.68 8.58
N LEU A 77 11.51 9.00 9.73
CA LEU A 77 11.05 7.62 9.86
C LEU A 77 9.60 7.46 9.39
N CYS A 78 8.69 8.32 9.86
CA CYS A 78 7.29 8.29 9.44
C CYS A 78 7.15 8.48 7.93
N ARG A 79 7.84 9.45 7.32
CA ARG A 79 7.79 9.68 5.87
C ARG A 79 8.28 8.48 5.07
N LYS A 80 9.38 7.84 5.49
CA LYS A 80 9.91 6.64 4.80
C LYS A 80 8.94 5.45 4.91
N LEU A 81 8.35 5.23 6.07
CA LEU A 81 7.34 4.19 6.26
C LEU A 81 6.07 4.46 5.44
N ASP A 82 5.57 5.69 5.43
CA ASP A 82 4.40 6.08 4.65
C ASP A 82 4.63 5.90 3.14
N SER A 83 5.80 6.31 2.64
CA SER A 83 6.18 6.10 1.24
C SER A 83 6.21 4.61 0.89
N SER A 84 6.89 3.80 1.68
CA SER A 84 6.99 2.36 1.46
C SER A 84 5.63 1.65 1.52
N LEU A 85 4.78 2.01 2.48
CA LEU A 85 3.42 1.49 2.56
C LEU A 85 2.58 1.90 1.34
N ASN A 86 2.74 3.14 0.86
CA ASN A 86 2.04 3.62 -0.32
C ASN A 86 2.46 2.85 -1.58
N ASP A 87 3.75 2.60 -1.75
CA ASP A 87 4.31 1.81 -2.86
C ASP A 87 3.83 0.35 -2.81
N TYR A 88 3.80 -0.25 -1.63
CA TYR A 88 3.24 -1.59 -1.43
C TYR A 88 1.76 -1.63 -1.79
N HIS A 89 0.96 -0.67 -1.32
CA HIS A 89 -0.46 -0.57 -1.64
C HIS A 89 -0.72 -0.39 -3.14
N GLN A 90 0.12 0.39 -3.80
CA GLN A 90 0.03 0.61 -5.24
C GLN A 90 0.30 -0.69 -6.01
N LYS A 91 1.42 -1.36 -5.73
CA LYS A 91 1.79 -2.63 -6.34
C LYS A 91 0.74 -3.72 -6.09
N LEU A 92 0.19 -3.79 -4.88
CA LEU A 92 -0.87 -4.73 -4.54
C LEU A 92 -2.14 -4.47 -5.38
N CYS A 93 -2.56 -3.21 -5.52
CA CYS A 93 -3.71 -2.87 -6.36
C CYS A 93 -3.46 -3.18 -7.85
N GLU A 94 -2.26 -2.92 -8.36
CA GLU A 94 -1.86 -3.25 -9.73
C GLU A 94 -1.88 -4.76 -9.98
N SER A 95 -1.33 -5.56 -9.07
CA SER A 95 -1.38 -7.02 -9.14
C SER A 95 -2.82 -7.53 -9.14
N VAL A 96 -3.68 -6.99 -8.28
CA VAL A 96 -5.10 -7.35 -8.21
C VAL A 96 -5.84 -6.99 -9.49
N THR A 97 -5.59 -5.82 -10.07
CA THR A 97 -6.22 -5.43 -11.35
C THR A 97 -5.77 -6.35 -12.48
N SER A 98 -4.47 -6.66 -12.59
CA SER A 98 -3.95 -7.61 -13.59
C SER A 98 -4.58 -8.99 -13.43
N TYR A 99 -4.67 -9.50 -12.21
CA TYR A 99 -5.30 -10.78 -11.93
C TYR A 99 -6.79 -10.82 -12.35
N ILE A 100 -7.53 -9.74 -12.08
CA ILE A 100 -8.93 -9.62 -12.51
C ILE A 100 -9.02 -9.56 -14.05
N ASP A 101 -8.14 -8.79 -14.70
CA ASP A 101 -8.14 -8.62 -16.17
C ASP A 101 -7.81 -9.93 -16.89
N GLU A 102 -7.05 -10.82 -16.29
CA GLU A 102 -6.77 -12.15 -16.81
C GLU A 102 -7.88 -13.17 -16.52
N ASN A 103 -8.61 -13.00 -15.39
CA ASN A 103 -9.53 -14.01 -14.88
C ASN A 103 -11.01 -13.60 -14.85
N TYR A 104 -11.41 -12.41 -15.34
CA TYR A 104 -12.80 -11.92 -15.28
C TYR A 104 -13.80 -12.87 -15.94
N ALA A 105 -13.37 -13.67 -16.93
CA ALA A 105 -14.20 -14.64 -17.63
C ALA A 105 -14.56 -15.88 -16.79
N SER A 106 -13.88 -16.11 -15.66
CA SER A 106 -14.26 -17.16 -14.73
C SER A 106 -15.54 -16.78 -13.98
N ASN A 107 -16.55 -17.63 -14.03
CA ASN A 107 -17.82 -17.40 -13.32
C ASN A 107 -17.71 -17.59 -11.80
N THR A 108 -16.63 -18.19 -11.33
CA THR A 108 -16.33 -18.41 -9.91
C THR A 108 -15.51 -17.30 -9.30
N LEU A 109 -14.92 -16.40 -10.10
CA LEU A 109 -14.06 -15.33 -9.60
C LEU A 109 -14.79 -14.46 -8.58
N CYS A 110 -14.29 -14.46 -7.35
CA CYS A 110 -14.83 -13.70 -6.23
C CYS A 110 -13.73 -12.98 -5.43
N LEU A 111 -14.15 -12.10 -4.52
CA LEU A 111 -13.23 -11.35 -3.65
C LEU A 111 -12.32 -12.27 -2.82
N ASN A 112 -12.85 -13.41 -2.35
CA ASN A 112 -12.06 -14.32 -1.53
C ASN A 112 -10.93 -14.98 -2.32
N ASP A 113 -11.18 -15.35 -3.57
CA ASP A 113 -10.15 -15.94 -4.45
C ASP A 113 -9.03 -14.93 -4.70
N ILE A 114 -9.41 -13.68 -5.02
CA ILE A 114 -8.46 -12.59 -5.27
C ILE A 114 -7.63 -12.26 -4.02
N ALA A 115 -8.27 -12.23 -2.85
CA ALA A 115 -7.61 -11.94 -1.59
C ALA A 115 -6.65 -13.07 -1.18
N SER A 116 -7.03 -14.33 -1.45
CA SER A 116 -6.19 -15.51 -1.23
C SER A 116 -4.94 -15.48 -2.12
N GLU A 117 -5.11 -15.16 -3.41
CA GLU A 117 -3.99 -15.02 -4.36
C GLU A 117 -3.03 -13.91 -3.93
N ALA A 118 -3.57 -12.80 -3.45
CA ALA A 118 -2.81 -11.65 -2.96
C ALA A 118 -2.23 -11.84 -1.54
N ASN A 119 -2.49 -12.97 -0.88
CA ASN A 119 -2.07 -13.26 0.50
C ASN A 119 -2.50 -12.20 1.53
N VAL A 120 -3.70 -11.65 1.39
CA VAL A 120 -4.26 -10.65 2.30
C VAL A 120 -5.69 -11.02 2.71
N SER A 121 -6.21 -10.40 3.77
CA SER A 121 -7.61 -10.62 4.14
C SER A 121 -8.57 -9.95 3.15
N PRO A 122 -9.75 -10.54 2.85
CA PRO A 122 -10.76 -9.94 1.97
C PRO A 122 -11.21 -8.56 2.43
N ALA A 123 -11.35 -8.36 3.74
CA ALA A 123 -11.76 -7.08 4.32
C ALA A 123 -10.72 -5.98 4.05
N TYR A 124 -9.43 -6.29 4.29
CA TYR A 124 -8.33 -5.38 4.01
C TYR A 124 -8.26 -5.04 2.52
N LEU A 125 -8.27 -6.06 1.65
CA LEU A 125 -8.19 -5.87 0.20
C LEU A 125 -9.35 -5.00 -0.32
N SER A 126 -10.58 -5.28 0.11
CA SER A 126 -11.77 -4.52 -0.28
C SER A 126 -11.67 -3.05 0.09
N ALA A 127 -11.24 -2.75 1.33
CA ALA A 127 -11.08 -1.37 1.81
C ALA A 127 -9.96 -0.64 1.05
N LEU A 128 -8.81 -1.29 0.88
CA LEU A 128 -7.66 -0.73 0.19
C LEU A 128 -7.97 -0.45 -1.29
N PHE A 129 -8.53 -1.43 -2.00
CA PHE A 129 -8.86 -1.32 -3.42
C PHE A 129 -9.86 -0.19 -3.66
N LYS A 130 -10.92 -0.12 -2.85
CA LYS A 130 -11.89 0.97 -2.94
C LYS A 130 -11.27 2.35 -2.68
N LYS A 131 -10.35 2.43 -1.71
CA LYS A 131 -9.61 3.67 -1.40
C LYS A 131 -8.71 4.11 -2.55
N LYS A 132 -8.03 3.17 -3.22
CA LYS A 132 -7.06 3.46 -4.28
C LYS A 132 -7.70 3.62 -5.66
N GLN A 133 -8.66 2.76 -6.01
CA GLN A 133 -9.30 2.72 -7.33
C GLN A 133 -10.64 3.48 -7.40
N GLY A 134 -11.19 3.93 -6.26
CA GLY A 134 -12.47 4.63 -6.19
C GLY A 134 -13.70 3.74 -6.37
N VAL A 135 -13.51 2.46 -6.74
CA VAL A 135 -14.60 1.50 -7.02
C VAL A 135 -14.38 0.20 -6.23
N SER A 136 -15.45 -0.56 -6.01
CA SER A 136 -15.32 -1.88 -5.39
C SER A 136 -14.72 -2.90 -6.38
N ILE A 137 -14.09 -3.96 -5.84
CA ILE A 137 -13.58 -5.09 -6.65
C ILE A 137 -14.70 -5.71 -7.48
N SER A 138 -15.90 -5.88 -6.91
CA SER A 138 -17.07 -6.42 -7.63
C SER A 138 -17.52 -5.52 -8.79
N ASP A 139 -17.47 -4.20 -8.60
CA ASP A 139 -17.79 -3.24 -9.67
C ASP A 139 -16.71 -3.24 -10.74
N TYR A 140 -15.44 -3.41 -10.36
CA TYR A 140 -14.32 -3.52 -11.30
C TYR A 140 -14.46 -4.78 -12.16
N ILE A 141 -14.70 -5.95 -11.56
CA ILE A 141 -14.96 -7.21 -12.29
C ILE A 141 -16.15 -7.04 -13.25
N THR A 142 -17.26 -6.46 -12.77
CA THR A 142 -18.43 -6.21 -13.60
C THR A 142 -18.08 -5.30 -14.78
N THR A 143 -17.29 -4.27 -14.58
CA THR A 143 -16.87 -3.36 -15.65
C THR A 143 -16.05 -4.09 -16.72
N GLN A 144 -15.09 -4.93 -16.32
CA GLN A 144 -14.29 -5.73 -17.28
C GLN A 144 -15.16 -6.70 -18.08
N ARG A 145 -16.08 -7.38 -17.42
CA ARG A 145 -17.05 -8.27 -18.08
C ARG A 145 -17.93 -7.54 -19.11
N ILE A 146 -18.45 -6.37 -18.76
CA ILE A 146 -19.27 -5.56 -19.66
C ILE A 146 -18.44 -5.02 -20.83
N ASN A 147 -17.22 -4.55 -20.60
CA ASN A 147 -16.31 -4.10 -21.65
C ASN A 147 -16.00 -5.24 -22.65
N ALA A 148 -15.77 -6.44 -22.15
CA ALA A 148 -15.61 -7.63 -23.01
C ALA A 148 -16.89 -7.94 -23.79
N ALA A 149 -18.05 -7.86 -23.16
CA ALA A 149 -19.33 -8.08 -23.81
C ALA A 149 -19.59 -7.07 -24.94
N CYS A 150 -19.26 -5.79 -24.75
CA CYS A 150 -19.36 -4.77 -25.80
C CYS A 150 -18.53 -5.17 -27.04
N ARG A 151 -17.28 -5.64 -26.81
CA ARG A 151 -16.43 -6.13 -27.93
C ARG A 151 -17.06 -7.33 -28.66
N TYR A 152 -17.59 -8.32 -27.94
CA TYR A 152 -18.26 -9.47 -28.57
C TYR A 152 -19.55 -9.07 -29.31
N LEU A 153 -20.35 -8.16 -28.76
CA LEU A 153 -21.59 -7.68 -29.37
C LEU A 153 -21.34 -6.96 -30.68
N THR A 154 -20.22 -6.26 -30.83
CA THR A 154 -19.88 -5.51 -32.06
C THR A 154 -19.07 -6.32 -33.06
N ALA A 155 -18.20 -7.22 -32.59
CA ALA A 155 -17.25 -7.93 -33.46
C ALA A 155 -17.71 -9.33 -33.87
N THR A 156 -18.83 -9.84 -33.32
CA THR A 156 -19.27 -11.22 -33.57
C THR A 156 -20.79 -11.37 -33.70
N ASN A 157 -21.23 -12.46 -34.35
CA ASN A 157 -22.63 -12.87 -34.41
C ASN A 157 -23.04 -13.84 -33.29
N MET A 158 -22.27 -13.91 -32.21
CA MET A 158 -22.57 -14.77 -31.05
C MET A 158 -23.92 -14.41 -30.42
N THR A 159 -24.62 -15.45 -29.95
CA THR A 159 -25.86 -15.27 -29.18
C THR A 159 -25.57 -14.59 -27.85
N LEU A 160 -26.57 -13.94 -27.25
CA LEU A 160 -26.44 -13.34 -25.94
C LEU A 160 -26.08 -14.37 -24.84
N LYS A 161 -26.54 -15.61 -25.01
CA LYS A 161 -26.20 -16.72 -24.12
C LYS A 161 -24.71 -17.06 -24.21
N GLU A 162 -24.15 -17.17 -25.38
CA GLU A 162 -22.71 -17.45 -25.57
C GLU A 162 -21.85 -16.31 -25.05
N ILE A 163 -22.22 -15.06 -25.34
CA ILE A 163 -21.53 -13.87 -24.84
C ILE A 163 -21.55 -13.84 -23.30
N SER A 164 -22.72 -14.11 -22.68
CA SER A 164 -22.83 -14.12 -21.21
C SER A 164 -21.86 -15.12 -20.58
N MET A 165 -21.77 -16.32 -21.15
CA MET A 165 -20.85 -17.37 -20.66
C MET A 165 -19.39 -16.99 -20.86
N LYS A 166 -19.00 -16.44 -22.01
CA LYS A 166 -17.64 -15.98 -22.30
C LYS A 166 -17.21 -14.80 -21.42
N CYS A 167 -18.18 -14.01 -20.94
CA CYS A 167 -17.91 -12.88 -20.02
C CYS A 167 -18.03 -13.27 -18.56
N GLY A 168 -18.09 -14.56 -18.21
CA GLY A 168 -18.07 -15.03 -16.82
C GLY A 168 -19.40 -14.89 -16.07
N TYR A 169 -20.53 -14.83 -16.77
CA TYR A 169 -21.84 -14.86 -16.16
C TYR A 169 -22.41 -16.27 -16.15
N ALA A 170 -22.94 -16.71 -15.01
CA ALA A 170 -23.55 -18.02 -14.88
C ALA A 170 -24.81 -18.18 -15.73
N ASN A 171 -25.53 -17.09 -16.01
CA ASN A 171 -26.68 -17.11 -16.90
C ASN A 171 -26.92 -15.76 -17.60
N GLN A 172 -27.66 -15.82 -18.70
CA GLN A 172 -27.97 -14.67 -19.56
C GLN A 172 -28.82 -13.58 -18.86
N TYR A 173 -29.65 -13.95 -17.89
CA TYR A 173 -30.51 -12.98 -17.19
C TYR A 173 -29.67 -11.99 -16.35
N TYR A 174 -28.76 -12.51 -15.53
CA TYR A 174 -27.87 -11.67 -14.75
C TYR A 174 -26.92 -10.84 -15.63
N PHE A 175 -26.45 -11.40 -16.73
CA PHE A 175 -25.70 -10.65 -17.73
C PHE A 175 -26.50 -9.46 -18.26
N SER A 176 -27.72 -9.70 -18.77
CA SER A 176 -28.55 -8.65 -19.37
C SER A 176 -28.90 -7.55 -18.39
N THR A 177 -29.20 -7.91 -17.14
CA THR A 177 -29.47 -6.96 -16.05
C THR A 177 -28.25 -6.11 -15.73
N SER A 178 -27.08 -6.73 -15.56
CA SER A 178 -25.82 -6.03 -15.27
C SER A 178 -25.42 -5.12 -16.43
N PHE A 179 -25.56 -5.59 -17.67
CA PHE A 179 -25.27 -4.81 -18.87
C PHE A 179 -26.17 -3.57 -18.95
N LYS A 180 -27.50 -3.75 -18.81
CA LYS A 180 -28.46 -2.64 -18.83
C LYS A 180 -28.18 -1.63 -17.72
N LYS A 181 -27.84 -2.10 -16.52
CA LYS A 181 -27.48 -1.22 -15.40
C LYS A 181 -26.22 -0.38 -15.69
N LYS A 182 -25.23 -0.94 -16.38
CA LYS A 182 -23.95 -0.26 -16.64
C LYS A 182 -24.00 0.61 -17.89
N MET A 183 -24.67 0.15 -18.94
CA MET A 183 -24.70 0.80 -20.27
C MET A 183 -25.97 1.61 -20.54
N ASN A 184 -26.97 1.54 -19.65
CA ASN A 184 -28.32 2.15 -19.78
C ASN A 184 -29.13 1.63 -20.98
N VAL A 185 -28.66 0.64 -21.71
CA VAL A 185 -29.34 -0.04 -22.85
C VAL A 185 -29.21 -1.55 -22.71
N THR A 186 -30.13 -2.30 -23.34
CA THR A 186 -30.02 -3.77 -23.36
C THR A 186 -28.90 -4.23 -24.29
N PRO A 187 -28.33 -5.43 -24.08
CA PRO A 187 -27.30 -5.98 -24.97
C PRO A 187 -27.77 -6.05 -26.44
N SER A 188 -29.07 -6.43 -26.71
CA SER A 188 -29.62 -6.45 -28.07
C SER A 188 -29.65 -5.07 -28.69
N ALA A 189 -30.23 -4.08 -27.97
CA ALA A 189 -30.29 -2.71 -28.47
C ALA A 189 -28.90 -2.11 -28.71
N TYR A 190 -27.91 -2.46 -27.85
CA TYR A 190 -26.52 -2.05 -28.05
C TYR A 190 -25.95 -2.62 -29.37
N ARG A 191 -26.18 -3.91 -29.65
CA ARG A 191 -25.77 -4.54 -30.92
C ARG A 191 -26.39 -3.83 -32.11
N ASP A 192 -27.72 -3.64 -32.10
CA ASP A 192 -28.48 -3.05 -33.22
C ASP A 192 -27.98 -1.64 -33.56
N THR A 193 -27.69 -0.83 -32.54
CA THR A 193 -27.16 0.54 -32.73
C THR A 193 -25.75 0.59 -33.29
N GLN A 194 -24.94 -0.45 -33.12
CA GLN A 194 -23.61 -0.52 -33.71
C GLN A 194 -23.61 -1.07 -35.14
N THR A 195 -24.47 -2.05 -35.40
CA THR A 195 -24.64 -2.62 -36.76
C THR A 195 -25.21 -1.60 -37.74
N SER A 196 -26.01 -0.63 -37.25
CA SER A 196 -26.58 0.44 -38.11
C SER A 196 -25.58 1.58 -38.42
N LYS A 197 -24.38 1.56 -37.83
CA LYS A 197 -23.32 2.59 -38.02
C LYS A 197 -22.18 2.10 -38.91
N SER A 198 -22.17 0.81 -39.30
CA SER A 198 -21.20 0.18 -40.23
C SER A 198 -21.76 0.07 -41.62
#